data_c3ee8326de21d701b81730dd366b23ff
#
_entry.id   c3ee8326de21d701b81730dd366b23ff
#
_cell.length_a   1.000
_cell.length_b   1.000
_cell.length_c   1.000
_cell.angle_alpha   90.00
_cell.angle_beta   90.00
_cell.angle_gamma   90.00
#
_symmetry.space_group_name_H-M   'P 1'
#
loop_
_entity.id
_entity.type
_entity.pdbx_description
1 polymer ?
#
loop_
_entity_poly.entity_id
_entity_poly.type
_entity_poly.pdbx_seq_one_letter_code
_entity_poly.pdbx_strand_id
1 'polypeptide(L)'
;MRRHAIILAAGKGTRMKSKKYKVLHEVAGKPMVEHVLESVKGSGVDQVVTIVGHGAESVKGHLGERSLYSFQEEQLGTAHAVQMAKSHLEDKEGTTIVVCGDTPLITKETLETLIAHHEDANAQATVLSASIQQPYGYGRIVRNASGRLERIVEEKDAPQAEKDINEISSGIFAFNNKTLFEKLTQVKNDNAQGEYYLPDVLSLILNDGGIVEVYRTNDVEEIMGVNDRVMLSQAEKAMQRRTNHYHMLNGVTIIDPDSTFIGPDVTIGSDTVIEPGVRINGRTEIGEDVVIGQYSEINNSTIENGACIQQSVVNDASVGANTKVGPFAQLRPGAQLGADVKVGNFVEIKKADLKDGAKVSHLSYIGDAVIGERTNIGCGTITVNYDGENKFKTIVGKDSFVGCNVNLVAPVTIGDDVLVAAGSTITDDVPNDSLAVARARQTTKEGYRK
;
A
#
# COMPACT_ATOMS: atom_id res chain seq x y z
N MET A 1 -4.83 26.10 -17.99
CA MET A 1 -6.16 25.56 -18.41
C MET A 1 -6.70 24.74 -17.25
N ARG A 2 -8.02 24.62 -17.04
CA ARG A 2 -8.54 23.70 -16.00
C ARG A 2 -8.40 22.27 -16.47
N ARG A 3 -8.12 21.36 -15.53
CA ARG A 3 -7.91 19.94 -15.82
C ARG A 3 -8.84 19.09 -14.96
N HIS A 4 -9.52 18.16 -15.59
CA HIS A 4 -10.49 17.27 -14.96
C HIS A 4 -10.12 15.81 -15.20
N ALA A 5 -10.60 14.92 -14.36
CA ALA A 5 -10.44 13.49 -14.57
C ALA A 5 -11.73 12.72 -14.32
N ILE A 6 -11.92 11.67 -15.08
CA ILE A 6 -12.97 10.67 -14.90
C ILE A 6 -12.29 9.32 -14.68
N ILE A 7 -12.53 8.69 -13.53
CA ILE A 7 -12.04 7.35 -13.22
C ILE A 7 -13.19 6.34 -13.41
N LEU A 8 -13.01 5.37 -14.31
CA LEU A 8 -14.00 4.35 -14.59
C LEU A 8 -13.86 3.17 -13.62
N ALA A 9 -14.78 3.04 -12.68
CA ALA A 9 -14.78 2.04 -11.62
C ALA A 9 -16.11 1.28 -11.47
N ALA A 10 -17.00 1.31 -12.49
CA ALA A 10 -18.35 0.73 -12.44
C ALA A 10 -18.43 -0.75 -12.85
N GLY A 11 -17.36 -1.33 -13.39
CA GLY A 11 -17.34 -2.67 -13.97
C GLY A 11 -17.56 -3.78 -12.92
N LYS A 12 -18.34 -4.82 -13.29
CA LYS A 12 -18.67 -5.97 -12.40
C LYS A 12 -17.46 -6.86 -12.04
N GLY A 13 -16.44 -6.91 -12.89
CA GLY A 13 -15.20 -7.68 -12.62
C GLY A 13 -15.42 -9.18 -12.45
N THR A 14 -16.30 -9.79 -13.18
CA THR A 14 -16.70 -11.21 -13.07
C THR A 14 -15.53 -12.20 -13.21
N ARG A 15 -14.51 -11.86 -14.02
CA ARG A 15 -13.29 -12.65 -14.23
C ARG A 15 -12.43 -12.77 -12.96
N MET A 16 -12.57 -11.84 -11.99
CA MET A 16 -11.87 -11.92 -10.70
C MET A 16 -12.36 -13.05 -9.81
N LYS A 17 -13.56 -13.60 -10.07
CA LYS A 17 -14.20 -14.68 -9.27
C LYS A 17 -14.14 -14.36 -7.77
N SER A 18 -14.55 -13.17 -7.36
CA SER A 18 -14.40 -12.62 -6.02
C SER A 18 -15.68 -11.97 -5.51
N LYS A 19 -15.86 -11.98 -4.20
CA LYS A 19 -16.85 -11.15 -3.50
C LYS A 19 -16.41 -9.70 -3.35
N LYS A 20 -15.07 -9.45 -3.39
CA LYS A 20 -14.47 -8.11 -3.38
C LYS A 20 -14.57 -7.52 -4.77
N TYR A 21 -14.96 -6.25 -4.89
CA TYR A 21 -15.03 -5.55 -6.18
C TYR A 21 -13.67 -5.47 -6.86
N LYS A 22 -13.67 -5.57 -8.20
CA LYS A 22 -12.44 -5.63 -8.99
C LYS A 22 -11.45 -4.54 -8.60
N VAL A 23 -11.86 -3.29 -8.62
CA VAL A 23 -10.98 -2.13 -8.39
C VAL A 23 -10.52 -1.98 -6.93
N LEU A 24 -11.11 -2.73 -6.00
CA LEU A 24 -10.67 -2.77 -4.59
C LEU A 24 -9.65 -3.86 -4.30
N HIS A 25 -9.32 -4.74 -5.26
CA HIS A 25 -8.20 -5.66 -5.09
C HIS A 25 -6.90 -4.88 -4.98
N GLU A 26 -6.03 -5.34 -4.08
CA GLU A 26 -4.81 -4.64 -3.72
C GLU A 26 -3.65 -5.03 -4.62
N VAL A 27 -2.81 -4.05 -4.92
CA VAL A 27 -1.48 -4.16 -5.47
C VAL A 27 -0.54 -3.45 -4.51
N ALA A 28 0.51 -4.11 -4.06
CA ALA A 28 1.42 -3.61 -3.03
C ALA A 28 0.70 -3.09 -1.75
N GLY A 29 -0.37 -3.79 -1.34
CA GLY A 29 -1.13 -3.47 -0.12
C GLY A 29 -2.12 -2.30 -0.23
N LYS A 30 -2.32 -1.72 -1.43
CA LYS A 30 -3.23 -0.60 -1.69
C LYS A 30 -4.22 -0.96 -2.81
N PRO A 31 -5.53 -0.67 -2.68
CA PRO A 31 -6.51 -0.91 -3.73
C PRO A 31 -6.14 -0.28 -5.07
N MET A 32 -6.40 -1.00 -6.18
CA MET A 32 -6.06 -0.53 -7.52
C MET A 32 -6.62 0.86 -7.84
N VAL A 33 -7.87 1.11 -7.49
CA VAL A 33 -8.51 2.42 -7.73
C VAL A 33 -7.85 3.56 -6.94
N GLU A 34 -7.23 3.26 -5.81
CA GLU A 34 -6.49 4.26 -5.02
C GLU A 34 -5.18 4.65 -5.69
N HIS A 35 -4.42 3.68 -6.23
CA HIS A 35 -3.23 3.98 -7.04
C HIS A 35 -3.58 4.91 -8.21
N VAL A 36 -4.67 4.60 -8.93
CA VAL A 36 -5.14 5.42 -10.04
C VAL A 36 -5.52 6.83 -9.57
N LEU A 37 -6.28 6.93 -8.47
CA LEU A 37 -6.68 8.24 -7.93
C LEU A 37 -5.48 9.09 -7.52
N GLU A 38 -4.47 8.49 -6.90
CA GLU A 38 -3.25 9.19 -6.49
C GLU A 38 -2.43 9.68 -7.70
N SER A 39 -2.25 8.84 -8.73
CA SER A 39 -1.57 9.23 -9.96
C SER A 39 -2.33 10.36 -10.68
N VAL A 40 -3.65 10.27 -10.76
CA VAL A 40 -4.52 11.30 -11.33
C VAL A 40 -4.40 12.62 -10.57
N LYS A 41 -4.48 12.59 -9.25
CA LYS A 41 -4.33 13.82 -8.44
C LYS A 41 -2.93 14.40 -8.55
N GLY A 42 -1.91 13.55 -8.56
CA GLY A 42 -0.51 13.95 -8.72
C GLY A 42 -0.23 14.63 -10.06
N SER A 43 -1.01 14.35 -11.12
CA SER A 43 -0.83 14.93 -12.46
C SER A 43 -1.38 16.37 -12.63
N GLY A 44 -1.74 17.04 -11.54
CA GLY A 44 -2.22 18.43 -11.56
C GLY A 44 -3.66 18.60 -12.05
N VAL A 45 -4.51 17.60 -11.77
CA VAL A 45 -5.95 17.64 -12.05
C VAL A 45 -6.69 18.38 -10.92
N ASP A 46 -7.55 19.34 -11.30
CA ASP A 46 -8.32 20.16 -10.36
C ASP A 46 -9.52 19.42 -9.74
N GLN A 47 -10.17 18.56 -10.54
CA GLN A 47 -11.38 17.86 -10.14
C GLN A 47 -11.41 16.43 -10.67
N VAL A 48 -11.74 15.48 -9.78
CA VAL A 48 -11.86 14.05 -10.12
C VAL A 48 -13.31 13.60 -9.92
N VAL A 49 -13.86 12.88 -10.89
CA VAL A 49 -15.16 12.21 -10.82
C VAL A 49 -14.93 10.70 -11.00
N THR A 50 -15.26 9.91 -9.99
CA THR A 50 -15.19 8.45 -10.07
C THR A 50 -16.56 7.89 -10.42
N ILE A 51 -16.62 7.15 -11.54
CA ILE A 51 -17.85 6.47 -11.97
C ILE A 51 -17.92 5.14 -11.25
N VAL A 52 -18.91 5.00 -10.41
CA VAL A 52 -19.15 3.80 -9.60
C VAL A 52 -20.42 3.09 -10.08
N GLY A 53 -20.49 1.79 -9.86
CA GLY A 53 -21.63 0.97 -10.26
C GLY A 53 -21.96 -0.04 -9.18
N HIS A 54 -22.03 -1.31 -9.55
CA HIS A 54 -22.20 -2.38 -8.57
C HIS A 54 -21.07 -2.32 -7.54
N GLY A 55 -21.43 -2.14 -6.24
CA GLY A 55 -20.44 -1.95 -5.17
C GLY A 55 -20.02 -0.52 -4.88
N ALA A 56 -20.76 0.45 -5.36
CA ALA A 56 -20.51 1.88 -5.18
C ALA A 56 -20.14 2.26 -3.73
N GLU A 57 -20.89 1.75 -2.75
CA GLU A 57 -20.68 2.12 -1.34
C GLU A 57 -19.31 1.69 -0.81
N SER A 58 -18.80 0.53 -1.23
CA SER A 58 -17.45 0.09 -0.83
C SER A 58 -16.35 0.96 -1.45
N VAL A 59 -16.51 1.38 -2.72
CA VAL A 59 -15.55 2.26 -3.38
C VAL A 59 -15.60 3.66 -2.78
N LYS A 60 -16.80 4.20 -2.56
CA LYS A 60 -17.00 5.51 -1.92
C LYS A 60 -16.46 5.51 -0.47
N GLY A 61 -16.76 4.45 0.30
CA GLY A 61 -16.26 4.32 1.67
C GLY A 61 -14.74 4.29 1.75
N HIS A 62 -14.08 3.70 0.75
CA HIS A 62 -12.62 3.66 0.69
C HIS A 62 -12.00 4.98 0.22
N LEU A 63 -12.50 5.56 -0.87
CA LEU A 63 -11.93 6.80 -1.43
C LEU A 63 -12.38 8.06 -0.67
N GLY A 64 -13.51 8.02 0.04
CA GLY A 64 -14.06 9.13 0.83
C GLY A 64 -14.29 10.39 -0.01
N GLU A 65 -13.97 11.54 0.54
CA GLU A 65 -14.14 12.86 -0.10
C GLU A 65 -13.04 13.20 -1.11
N ARG A 66 -12.13 12.27 -1.40
CA ARG A 66 -11.03 12.47 -2.35
C ARG A 66 -11.48 12.55 -3.81
N SER A 67 -12.74 12.18 -4.11
CA SER A 67 -13.35 12.24 -5.45
C SER A 67 -14.81 12.63 -5.34
N LEU A 68 -15.36 13.19 -6.40
CA LEU A 68 -16.81 13.22 -6.66
C LEU A 68 -17.25 11.88 -7.25
N TYR A 69 -18.55 11.56 -7.16
CA TYR A 69 -19.05 10.27 -7.61
C TYR A 69 -20.25 10.43 -8.51
N SER A 70 -20.31 9.63 -9.59
CA SER A 70 -21.51 9.42 -10.39
C SER A 70 -21.81 7.93 -10.47
N PHE A 71 -23.10 7.58 -10.44
CA PHE A 71 -23.53 6.19 -10.45
C PHE A 71 -23.92 5.75 -11.86
N GLN A 72 -23.35 4.64 -12.31
CA GLN A 72 -23.73 3.94 -13.54
C GLN A 72 -24.59 2.74 -13.17
N GLU A 73 -25.89 2.84 -13.36
CA GLU A 73 -26.86 1.78 -13.02
C GLU A 73 -26.70 0.56 -13.93
N GLU A 74 -26.70 0.79 -15.23
CA GLU A 74 -26.51 -0.24 -16.25
C GLU A 74 -25.14 -0.08 -16.93
N GLN A 75 -24.38 -1.16 -17.03
CA GLN A 75 -23.06 -1.17 -17.66
C GLN A 75 -23.21 -1.31 -19.19
N LEU A 76 -23.59 -0.22 -19.86
CA LEU A 76 -23.82 -0.17 -21.31
C LEU A 76 -22.58 0.24 -22.12
N GLY A 77 -21.40 0.20 -21.53
CA GLY A 77 -20.13 0.50 -22.17
C GLY A 77 -19.39 1.70 -21.58
N THR A 78 -18.19 1.97 -22.11
CA THR A 78 -17.27 2.98 -21.58
C THR A 78 -17.71 4.42 -21.87
N ALA A 79 -18.29 4.70 -23.04
CA ALA A 79 -18.86 6.02 -23.33
C ALA A 79 -20.05 6.32 -22.42
N HIS A 80 -20.93 5.34 -22.18
CA HIS A 80 -22.04 5.49 -21.24
C HIS A 80 -21.54 5.77 -19.82
N ALA A 81 -20.47 5.12 -19.39
CA ALA A 81 -19.86 5.40 -18.08
C ALA A 81 -19.36 6.86 -17.99
N VAL A 82 -18.64 7.35 -19.01
CA VAL A 82 -18.16 8.74 -19.06
C VAL A 82 -19.32 9.73 -19.06
N GLN A 83 -20.42 9.41 -19.74
CA GLN A 83 -21.62 10.24 -19.78
C GLN A 83 -22.23 10.47 -18.39
N MET A 84 -22.04 9.56 -17.43
CA MET A 84 -22.52 9.74 -16.05
C MET A 84 -21.82 10.90 -15.33
N ALA A 85 -20.64 11.33 -15.79
CA ALA A 85 -19.97 12.52 -15.24
C ALA A 85 -20.57 13.85 -15.72
N LYS A 86 -21.56 13.82 -16.61
CA LYS A 86 -22.17 14.99 -17.25
C LYS A 86 -22.58 16.08 -16.24
N SER A 87 -23.27 15.71 -15.18
CA SER A 87 -23.74 16.64 -14.15
C SER A 87 -22.63 17.42 -13.41
N HIS A 88 -21.40 16.92 -13.45
CA HIS A 88 -20.26 17.54 -12.80
C HIS A 88 -19.37 18.32 -13.77
N LEU A 89 -19.32 17.93 -15.05
CA LEU A 89 -18.30 18.39 -15.98
C LEU A 89 -18.80 19.02 -17.27
N GLU A 90 -20.06 18.83 -17.70
CA GLU A 90 -20.57 19.26 -19.00
C GLU A 90 -20.32 20.77 -19.29
N ASP A 91 -20.54 21.61 -18.30
CA ASP A 91 -20.41 23.06 -18.42
C ASP A 91 -18.99 23.58 -18.18
N LYS A 92 -18.02 22.67 -17.93
CA LYS A 92 -16.64 23.05 -17.64
C LYS A 92 -15.86 23.21 -18.94
N GLU A 93 -14.85 24.08 -18.87
CA GLU A 93 -13.83 24.23 -19.92
C GLU A 93 -12.52 23.55 -19.48
N GLY A 94 -11.73 23.15 -20.46
CA GLY A 94 -10.41 22.60 -20.21
C GLY A 94 -10.21 21.19 -20.75
N THR A 95 -9.22 20.50 -20.19
CA THR A 95 -8.84 19.13 -20.56
C THR A 95 -9.44 18.12 -19.56
N THR A 96 -10.07 17.07 -20.07
CA THR A 96 -10.55 15.95 -19.24
C THR A 96 -9.82 14.68 -19.61
N ILE A 97 -9.13 14.08 -18.66
CA ILE A 97 -8.57 12.73 -18.81
C ILE A 97 -9.59 11.68 -18.37
N VAL A 98 -9.63 10.57 -19.09
CA VAL A 98 -10.42 9.38 -18.72
C VAL A 98 -9.45 8.24 -18.45
N VAL A 99 -9.53 7.66 -17.26
CA VAL A 99 -8.61 6.59 -16.80
C VAL A 99 -9.41 5.42 -16.25
N CYS A 100 -8.98 4.20 -16.50
CA CYS A 100 -9.60 3.00 -15.95
C CYS A 100 -9.14 2.76 -14.51
N GLY A 101 -10.06 2.51 -13.58
CA GLY A 101 -9.76 2.27 -12.17
C GLY A 101 -9.06 0.94 -11.88
N ASP A 102 -8.83 0.12 -12.89
CA ASP A 102 -8.12 -1.16 -12.85
C ASP A 102 -6.74 -1.13 -13.51
N THR A 103 -6.19 0.05 -13.76
CA THR A 103 -4.82 0.26 -14.27
C THR A 103 -3.89 0.82 -13.18
N PRO A 104 -3.57 0.03 -12.14
CA PRO A 104 -2.90 0.54 -10.93
C PRO A 104 -1.46 1.00 -11.14
N LEU A 105 -0.87 0.65 -12.29
CA LEU A 105 0.53 0.96 -12.59
C LEU A 105 0.73 2.28 -13.34
N ILE A 106 -0.36 2.95 -13.74
CA ILE A 106 -0.25 4.25 -14.41
C ILE A 106 0.41 5.28 -13.49
N THR A 107 1.40 6.02 -14.01
CA THR A 107 2.12 7.02 -13.23
C THR A 107 1.55 8.42 -13.45
N LYS A 108 1.80 9.32 -12.50
CA LYS A 108 1.47 10.73 -12.65
C LYS A 108 2.26 11.38 -13.78
N GLU A 109 3.52 11.00 -13.96
CA GLU A 109 4.42 11.49 -14.99
C GLU A 109 3.90 11.19 -16.41
N THR A 110 3.41 9.98 -16.64
CA THR A 110 2.78 9.61 -17.92
C THR A 110 1.47 10.37 -18.15
N LEU A 111 0.66 10.57 -17.12
CA LEU A 111 -0.56 11.37 -17.23
C LEU A 111 -0.26 12.86 -17.48
N GLU A 112 0.73 13.45 -16.79
CA GLU A 112 1.20 14.81 -17.04
C GLU A 112 1.66 14.98 -18.49
N THR A 113 2.45 14.03 -18.99
CA THR A 113 2.97 14.08 -20.37
C THR A 113 1.84 13.93 -21.40
N LEU A 114 0.87 13.02 -21.14
CA LEU A 114 -0.32 12.88 -21.99
C LEU A 114 -1.11 14.19 -22.06
N ILE A 115 -1.34 14.85 -20.92
CA ILE A 115 -2.06 16.12 -20.85
C ILE A 115 -1.29 17.21 -21.61
N ALA A 116 0.02 17.32 -21.36
CA ALA A 116 0.87 18.31 -22.04
C ALA A 116 0.85 18.10 -23.57
N HIS A 117 1.04 16.86 -24.05
CA HIS A 117 0.97 16.52 -25.46
C HIS A 117 -0.38 16.91 -26.09
N HIS A 118 -1.49 16.63 -25.38
CA HIS A 118 -2.84 17.01 -25.81
C HIS A 118 -3.01 18.52 -25.91
N GLU A 119 -2.58 19.27 -24.90
CA GLU A 119 -2.71 20.73 -24.84
C GLU A 119 -1.82 21.43 -25.88
N ASP A 120 -0.57 20.99 -26.04
CA ASP A 120 0.41 21.54 -27.01
C ASP A 120 -0.03 21.33 -28.46
N ALA A 121 -0.64 20.19 -28.77
CA ALA A 121 -1.19 19.89 -30.07
C ALA A 121 -2.53 20.58 -30.38
N ASN A 122 -3.13 21.27 -29.40
CA ASN A 122 -4.51 21.78 -29.50
C ASN A 122 -5.50 20.69 -29.93
N ALA A 123 -5.29 19.46 -29.49
CA ALA A 123 -6.09 18.32 -29.90
C ALA A 123 -7.49 18.34 -29.26
N GLN A 124 -8.50 17.80 -29.95
CA GLN A 124 -9.81 17.53 -29.37
C GLN A 124 -9.83 16.21 -28.61
N ALA A 125 -9.01 15.24 -29.02
CA ALA A 125 -8.78 13.99 -28.28
C ALA A 125 -7.34 13.54 -28.47
N THR A 126 -6.82 12.84 -27.44
CA THR A 126 -5.54 12.13 -27.49
C THR A 126 -5.71 10.79 -26.81
N VAL A 127 -5.29 9.72 -27.47
CA VAL A 127 -5.25 8.37 -26.86
C VAL A 127 -3.86 8.03 -26.41
N LEU A 128 -3.74 7.47 -25.21
CA LEU A 128 -2.51 6.83 -24.73
C LEU A 128 -2.39 5.45 -25.37
N SER A 129 -1.32 5.19 -26.13
CA SER A 129 -1.04 3.90 -26.78
C SER A 129 0.25 3.28 -26.28
N ALA A 130 0.44 2.00 -26.56
CA ALA A 130 1.70 1.29 -26.40
C ALA A 130 1.85 0.20 -27.46
N SER A 131 3.07 -0.29 -27.69
CA SER A 131 3.32 -1.44 -28.56
C SER A 131 3.61 -2.67 -27.73
N ILE A 132 2.80 -3.73 -27.89
CA ILE A 132 2.95 -5.00 -27.18
C ILE A 132 3.04 -6.18 -28.16
N GLN A 133 3.78 -7.21 -27.80
CA GLN A 133 3.95 -8.38 -28.68
C GLN A 133 2.70 -9.25 -28.79
N GLN A 134 1.88 -9.28 -27.75
CA GLN A 134 0.66 -10.08 -27.68
C GLN A 134 -0.53 -9.17 -27.36
N PRO A 135 -1.10 -8.50 -28.37
CA PRO A 135 -2.12 -7.46 -28.19
C PRO A 135 -3.53 -8.00 -27.88
N TYR A 136 -3.68 -9.28 -27.60
CA TYR A 136 -4.97 -9.92 -27.36
C TYR A 136 -5.78 -9.23 -26.25
N GLY A 137 -7.02 -8.91 -26.56
CA GLY A 137 -7.98 -8.31 -25.61
C GLY A 137 -7.94 -6.78 -25.53
N TYR A 138 -7.07 -6.13 -26.30
CA TYR A 138 -7.01 -4.66 -26.39
C TYR A 138 -7.59 -4.15 -27.72
N GLY A 139 -8.04 -2.90 -27.73
CA GLY A 139 -8.32 -2.17 -28.98
C GLY A 139 -7.02 -1.89 -29.75
N ARG A 140 -7.08 -1.94 -31.09
CA ARG A 140 -5.94 -1.65 -31.97
C ARG A 140 -5.97 -0.23 -32.48
N ILE A 141 -4.80 0.40 -32.56
CA ILE A 141 -4.60 1.70 -33.18
C ILE A 141 -4.40 1.48 -34.68
N VAL A 142 -5.42 1.78 -35.47
CA VAL A 142 -5.32 1.73 -36.93
C VAL A 142 -4.85 3.08 -37.46
N ARG A 143 -3.75 3.05 -38.24
CA ARG A 143 -3.17 4.28 -38.83
C ARG A 143 -3.38 4.31 -40.32
N ASN A 144 -3.65 5.49 -40.86
CA ASN A 144 -3.73 5.73 -42.28
C ASN A 144 -2.34 5.75 -42.95
N ALA A 145 -2.30 5.91 -44.28
CA ALA A 145 -1.07 5.92 -45.07
C ALA A 145 -0.08 7.05 -44.67
N SER A 146 -0.56 8.12 -44.05
CA SER A 146 0.29 9.22 -43.53
C SER A 146 0.76 8.98 -42.08
N GLY A 147 0.47 7.83 -41.48
CA GLY A 147 0.83 7.46 -40.11
C GLY A 147 -0.04 8.09 -39.02
N ARG A 148 -1.11 8.82 -39.37
CA ARG A 148 -2.06 9.40 -38.42
C ARG A 148 -3.10 8.39 -38.00
N LEU A 149 -3.70 8.59 -36.83
CA LEU A 149 -4.83 7.78 -36.39
C LEU A 149 -5.95 7.82 -37.43
N GLU A 150 -6.42 6.66 -37.82
CA GLU A 150 -7.63 6.50 -38.65
C GLU A 150 -8.82 6.12 -37.77
N ARG A 151 -8.64 5.11 -36.92
CA ARG A 151 -9.65 4.65 -35.93
C ARG A 151 -9.02 3.74 -34.88
N ILE A 152 -9.78 3.47 -33.83
CA ILE A 152 -9.49 2.40 -32.88
C ILE A 152 -10.53 1.29 -33.12
N VAL A 153 -10.07 0.04 -33.26
CA VAL A 153 -10.95 -1.12 -33.42
C VAL A 153 -10.79 -2.05 -32.22
N GLU A 154 -11.88 -2.38 -31.58
CA GLU A 154 -11.89 -3.30 -30.43
C GLU A 154 -11.62 -4.74 -30.87
N GLU A 155 -11.01 -5.54 -29.98
CA GLU A 155 -10.62 -6.95 -30.27
C GLU A 155 -11.72 -7.77 -30.92
N LYS A 156 -12.98 -7.62 -30.47
CA LYS A 156 -14.10 -8.41 -30.95
C LYS A 156 -14.62 -7.97 -32.31
N ASP A 157 -14.38 -6.73 -32.68
CA ASP A 157 -14.80 -6.12 -33.94
C ASP A 157 -13.67 -6.12 -34.98
N ALA A 158 -12.42 -6.42 -34.57
CA ALA A 158 -11.26 -6.37 -35.43
C ALA A 158 -11.22 -7.56 -36.42
N PRO A 159 -11.06 -7.30 -37.75
CA PRO A 159 -10.73 -8.35 -38.71
C PRO A 159 -9.32 -8.89 -38.45
N GLN A 160 -9.01 -10.09 -38.97
CA GLN A 160 -7.75 -10.77 -38.66
C GLN A 160 -6.50 -9.92 -38.97
N ALA A 161 -6.52 -9.19 -40.08
CA ALA A 161 -5.38 -8.32 -40.48
C ALA A 161 -5.12 -7.18 -39.47
N GLU A 162 -6.16 -6.71 -38.75
CA GLU A 162 -6.03 -5.68 -37.73
C GLU A 162 -5.67 -6.25 -36.37
N LYS A 163 -6.01 -7.51 -36.09
CA LYS A 163 -5.59 -8.21 -34.86
C LYS A 163 -4.08 -8.36 -34.77
N ASP A 164 -3.37 -8.37 -35.90
CA ASP A 164 -1.91 -8.47 -35.97
C ASP A 164 -1.20 -7.13 -35.69
N ILE A 165 -1.95 -6.03 -35.54
CA ILE A 165 -1.40 -4.72 -35.15
C ILE A 165 -0.92 -4.77 -33.70
N ASN A 166 0.34 -4.45 -33.47
CA ASN A 166 0.96 -4.46 -32.13
C ASN A 166 0.72 -3.16 -31.32
N GLU A 167 0.31 -2.08 -31.97
CA GLU A 167 -0.02 -0.84 -31.28
C GLU A 167 -1.44 -0.89 -30.75
N ILE A 168 -1.58 -0.76 -29.45
CA ILE A 168 -2.86 -0.90 -28.75
C ILE A 168 -3.31 0.42 -28.11
N SER A 169 -4.62 0.56 -27.94
CA SER A 169 -5.23 1.56 -27.07
C SER A 169 -5.18 1.09 -25.63
N SER A 170 -4.69 1.94 -24.73
CA SER A 170 -4.69 1.66 -23.30
C SER A 170 -6.07 1.80 -22.63
N GLY A 171 -7.04 2.42 -23.31
CA GLY A 171 -8.28 2.85 -22.70
C GLY A 171 -8.15 4.14 -21.87
N ILE A 172 -6.99 4.80 -21.93
CA ILE A 172 -6.72 6.09 -21.28
C ILE A 172 -6.71 7.18 -22.35
N PHE A 173 -7.44 8.26 -22.09
CA PHE A 173 -7.64 9.34 -23.07
C PHE A 173 -7.53 10.71 -22.40
N ALA A 174 -7.14 11.71 -23.20
CA ALA A 174 -7.34 13.12 -22.88
C ALA A 174 -8.27 13.73 -23.92
N PHE A 175 -9.19 14.56 -23.48
CA PHE A 175 -10.18 15.22 -24.35
C PHE A 175 -10.27 16.71 -24.03
N ASN A 176 -10.58 17.52 -25.06
CA ASN A 176 -11.24 18.78 -24.83
C ASN A 176 -12.60 18.50 -24.18
N ASN A 177 -12.87 19.07 -23.02
CA ASN A 177 -14.04 18.71 -22.22
C ASN A 177 -15.38 18.97 -22.94
N LYS A 178 -15.54 20.12 -23.58
CA LYS A 178 -16.77 20.45 -24.32
C LYS A 178 -17.00 19.50 -25.49
N THR A 179 -15.96 19.26 -26.28
CA THR A 179 -16.02 18.33 -27.42
C THR A 179 -16.37 16.91 -26.94
N LEU A 180 -15.82 16.46 -25.81
CA LEU A 180 -16.15 15.15 -25.23
C LEU A 180 -17.67 15.01 -25.01
N PHE A 181 -18.26 15.90 -24.20
CA PHE A 181 -19.68 15.80 -23.86
C PHE A 181 -20.64 16.04 -25.06
N GLU A 182 -20.23 16.85 -26.02
CA GLU A 182 -20.93 16.99 -27.28
C GLU A 182 -20.95 15.67 -28.07
N LYS A 183 -19.81 15.05 -28.30
CA LYS A 183 -19.68 13.83 -29.09
C LYS A 183 -20.24 12.58 -28.43
N LEU A 184 -20.19 12.51 -27.09
CA LEU A 184 -20.82 11.40 -26.35
C LEU A 184 -22.28 11.19 -26.66
N THR A 185 -23.04 12.26 -27.01
CA THR A 185 -24.47 12.15 -27.40
C THR A 185 -24.68 11.49 -28.75
N GLN A 186 -23.62 11.37 -29.56
CA GLN A 186 -23.66 10.85 -30.93
C GLN A 186 -23.16 9.41 -31.04
N VAL A 187 -22.51 8.88 -29.95
CA VAL A 187 -22.00 7.52 -29.93
C VAL A 187 -23.16 6.52 -30.05
N LYS A 188 -22.97 5.50 -30.88
CA LYS A 188 -23.93 4.42 -31.09
C LYS A 188 -23.39 3.12 -30.47
N ASN A 189 -24.24 2.11 -30.37
CA ASN A 189 -23.91 0.79 -29.88
C ASN A 189 -24.00 -0.31 -30.96
N ASP A 190 -23.80 0.08 -32.21
CA ASP A 190 -23.84 -0.80 -33.40
C ASP A 190 -22.52 -1.57 -33.54
N ASN A 191 -22.21 -2.45 -32.58
CA ASN A 191 -20.97 -3.23 -32.53
C ASN A 191 -21.21 -4.64 -31.95
N ALA A 192 -20.22 -5.51 -31.99
CA ALA A 192 -20.33 -6.92 -31.59
C ALA A 192 -20.76 -7.13 -30.12
N GLN A 193 -20.62 -6.14 -29.25
CA GLN A 193 -21.04 -6.19 -27.85
C GLN A 193 -22.35 -5.47 -27.54
N GLY A 194 -22.85 -4.65 -28.47
CA GLY A 194 -23.99 -3.77 -28.23
C GLY A 194 -23.74 -2.68 -27.20
N GLU A 195 -22.47 -2.27 -27.02
CA GLU A 195 -22.03 -1.32 -26.02
C GLU A 195 -21.65 0.04 -26.64
N TYR A 196 -21.80 1.12 -25.88
CA TYR A 196 -21.33 2.45 -26.26
C TYR A 196 -19.83 2.57 -25.98
N TYR A 197 -19.00 2.49 -27.01
CA TYR A 197 -17.54 2.55 -26.89
C TYR A 197 -17.01 3.98 -26.84
N LEU A 198 -16.16 4.28 -25.85
CA LEU A 198 -15.51 5.59 -25.76
C LEU A 198 -14.58 5.90 -26.96
N PRO A 199 -13.83 4.93 -27.52
CA PRO A 199 -13.04 5.14 -28.73
C PRO A 199 -13.83 5.69 -29.92
N ASP A 200 -15.15 5.47 -30.03
CA ASP A 200 -15.96 5.99 -31.13
C ASP A 200 -16.05 7.52 -31.14
N VAL A 201 -15.86 8.15 -29.98
CA VAL A 201 -15.73 9.62 -29.86
C VAL A 201 -14.59 10.14 -30.72
N LEU A 202 -13.45 9.42 -30.79
CA LEU A 202 -12.30 9.83 -31.63
C LEU A 202 -12.68 9.81 -33.12
N SER A 203 -13.37 8.77 -33.55
CA SER A 203 -13.86 8.65 -34.93
C SER A 203 -14.85 9.78 -35.30
N LEU A 204 -15.76 10.15 -34.38
CA LEU A 204 -16.66 11.28 -34.57
C LEU A 204 -15.91 12.62 -34.69
N ILE A 205 -14.88 12.83 -33.89
CA ILE A 205 -14.02 14.03 -33.95
C ILE A 205 -13.28 14.09 -35.30
N LEU A 206 -12.69 12.97 -35.75
CA LEU A 206 -11.97 12.88 -37.02
C LEU A 206 -12.91 13.16 -38.23
N ASN A 207 -14.12 12.62 -38.19
CA ASN A 207 -15.14 12.85 -39.27
C ASN A 207 -15.56 14.31 -39.39
N ASP A 208 -15.52 15.06 -38.30
CA ASP A 208 -15.77 16.50 -38.28
C ASP A 208 -14.54 17.34 -38.63
N GLY A 209 -13.41 16.70 -38.99
CA GLY A 209 -12.15 17.37 -39.32
C GLY A 209 -11.35 17.85 -38.11
N GLY A 210 -11.66 17.35 -36.90
CA GLY A 210 -10.97 17.69 -35.69
C GLY A 210 -9.61 16.99 -35.56
N ILE A 211 -8.79 17.49 -34.65
CA ILE A 211 -7.42 16.97 -34.39
C ILE A 211 -7.49 15.87 -33.34
N VAL A 212 -7.07 14.66 -33.69
CA VAL A 212 -6.90 13.53 -32.77
C VAL A 212 -5.44 13.08 -32.80
N GLU A 213 -4.84 13.03 -31.62
CA GLU A 213 -3.43 12.64 -31.43
C GLU A 213 -3.32 11.25 -30.76
N VAL A 214 -2.15 10.65 -30.94
CA VAL A 214 -1.77 9.39 -30.28
C VAL A 214 -0.46 9.63 -29.55
N TYR A 215 -0.48 9.60 -28.25
CA TYR A 215 0.71 9.60 -27.41
C TYR A 215 1.08 8.16 -27.07
N ARG A 216 2.28 7.72 -27.46
CA ARG A 216 2.76 6.36 -27.21
C ARG A 216 3.73 6.35 -26.03
N THR A 217 3.36 5.61 -24.95
CA THR A 217 4.30 5.35 -23.86
C THR A 217 5.31 4.28 -24.23
N ASN A 218 6.50 4.39 -23.66
CA ASN A 218 7.54 3.36 -23.75
C ASN A 218 7.43 2.33 -22.62
N ASP A 219 6.74 2.65 -21.52
CA ASP A 219 6.50 1.72 -20.41
C ASP A 219 5.15 1.02 -20.59
N VAL A 220 5.22 -0.19 -21.11
CA VAL A 220 4.04 -1.02 -21.40
C VAL A 220 3.35 -1.50 -20.12
N GLU A 221 4.08 -1.60 -19.02
CA GLU A 221 3.51 -2.06 -17.74
C GLU A 221 2.52 -1.04 -17.18
N GLU A 222 2.72 0.26 -17.43
CA GLU A 222 1.84 1.33 -16.94
C GLU A 222 0.39 1.21 -17.42
N ILE A 223 0.19 0.68 -18.61
CA ILE A 223 -1.14 0.57 -19.20
C ILE A 223 -1.82 -0.78 -18.94
N MET A 224 -1.21 -1.64 -18.11
CA MET A 224 -1.75 -2.96 -17.81
C MET A 224 -3.04 -2.87 -17.01
N GLY A 225 -4.16 -3.25 -17.64
CA GLY A 225 -5.45 -3.40 -16.96
C GLY A 225 -5.56 -4.75 -16.28
N VAL A 226 -5.88 -4.75 -14.99
CA VAL A 226 -6.03 -5.96 -14.18
C VAL A 226 -7.46 -6.50 -14.26
N ASN A 227 -7.65 -7.63 -14.93
CA ASN A 227 -8.97 -8.21 -15.17
C ASN A 227 -9.23 -9.55 -14.46
N ASP A 228 -8.17 -10.23 -14.05
CA ASP A 228 -8.20 -11.52 -13.35
C ASP A 228 -7.05 -11.63 -12.34
N ARG A 229 -6.95 -12.79 -11.67
CA ARG A 229 -5.94 -13.03 -10.63
C ARG A 229 -4.52 -13.19 -11.17
N VAL A 230 -4.37 -13.63 -12.42
CA VAL A 230 -3.05 -13.73 -13.05
C VAL A 230 -2.50 -12.34 -13.33
N MET A 231 -3.32 -11.47 -13.96
CA MET A 231 -2.96 -10.08 -14.18
C MET A 231 -2.72 -9.32 -12.87
N LEU A 232 -3.50 -9.62 -11.81
CA LEU A 232 -3.25 -9.04 -10.48
C LEU A 232 -1.87 -9.40 -9.94
N SER A 233 -1.45 -10.66 -10.06
CA SER A 233 -0.11 -11.10 -9.66
C SER A 233 0.99 -10.45 -10.49
N GLN A 234 0.75 -10.22 -11.79
CA GLN A 234 1.71 -9.51 -12.66
C GLN A 234 1.85 -8.04 -12.26
N ALA A 235 0.73 -7.37 -11.97
CA ALA A 235 0.74 -5.99 -11.49
C ALA A 235 1.46 -5.86 -10.13
N GLU A 236 1.26 -6.82 -9.21
CA GLU A 236 1.99 -6.90 -7.93
C GLU A 236 3.51 -6.95 -8.17
N LYS A 237 3.96 -7.83 -9.07
CA LYS A 237 5.38 -7.98 -9.40
C LYS A 237 5.97 -6.74 -10.10
N ALA A 238 5.20 -6.10 -10.97
CA ALA A 238 5.63 -4.86 -11.62
C ALA A 238 5.79 -3.72 -10.60
N MET A 239 4.82 -3.57 -9.68
CA MET A 239 4.91 -2.58 -8.61
C MET A 239 6.08 -2.86 -7.67
N GLN A 240 6.28 -4.12 -7.27
CA GLN A 240 7.43 -4.54 -6.46
C GLN A 240 8.76 -4.14 -7.10
N ARG A 241 8.96 -4.47 -8.39
CA ARG A 241 10.19 -4.08 -9.12
C ARG A 241 10.39 -2.58 -9.14
N ARG A 242 9.33 -1.80 -9.42
CA ARG A 242 9.36 -0.34 -9.48
C ARG A 242 9.74 0.25 -8.11
N THR A 243 9.09 -0.17 -7.04
CA THR A 243 9.34 0.33 -5.68
C THR A 243 10.75 -0.04 -5.21
N ASN A 244 11.17 -1.29 -5.39
CA ASN A 244 12.51 -1.73 -5.01
C ASN A 244 13.60 -0.99 -5.80
N HIS A 245 13.39 -0.78 -7.10
CA HIS A 245 14.30 -0.02 -7.94
C HIS A 245 14.45 1.45 -7.47
N TYR A 246 13.33 2.08 -7.11
CA TYR A 246 13.32 3.43 -6.54
C TYR A 246 14.17 3.51 -5.26
N HIS A 247 13.97 2.60 -4.32
CA HIS A 247 14.75 2.59 -3.07
C HIS A 247 16.24 2.31 -3.30
N MET A 248 16.58 1.38 -4.20
CA MET A 248 17.98 1.11 -4.56
C MET A 248 18.68 2.34 -5.18
N LEU A 249 18.01 3.08 -6.04
CA LEU A 249 18.55 4.32 -6.60
C LEU A 249 18.71 5.42 -5.54
N ASN A 250 17.99 5.35 -4.43
CA ASN A 250 18.10 6.29 -3.32
C ASN A 250 18.99 5.77 -2.18
N GLY A 251 19.89 4.84 -2.46
CA GLY A 251 20.95 4.41 -1.54
C GLY A 251 20.58 3.26 -0.60
N VAL A 252 19.46 2.57 -0.79
CA VAL A 252 19.08 1.39 -0.02
C VAL A 252 19.69 0.13 -0.66
N THR A 253 20.31 -0.72 0.12
CA THR A 253 20.79 -2.03 -0.33
C THR A 253 19.69 -3.07 -0.15
N ILE A 254 19.17 -3.64 -1.23
CA ILE A 254 18.21 -4.75 -1.22
C ILE A 254 18.94 -5.99 -1.75
N ILE A 255 19.17 -6.98 -0.88
CA ILE A 255 19.99 -8.17 -1.22
C ILE A 255 19.30 -9.05 -2.27
N ASP A 256 17.99 -9.25 -2.14
CA ASP A 256 17.18 -10.00 -3.11
C ASP A 256 15.89 -9.24 -3.42
N PRO A 257 15.90 -8.39 -4.45
CA PRO A 257 14.72 -7.62 -4.84
C PRO A 257 13.51 -8.47 -5.24
N ASP A 258 13.72 -9.70 -5.71
CA ASP A 258 12.63 -10.57 -6.18
C ASP A 258 11.80 -11.16 -5.03
N SER A 259 12.39 -11.33 -3.86
CA SER A 259 11.71 -11.81 -2.65
C SER A 259 11.35 -10.73 -1.65
N THR A 260 11.72 -9.47 -1.91
CA THR A 260 11.46 -8.32 -1.03
C THR A 260 10.24 -7.54 -1.49
N PHE A 261 9.29 -7.28 -0.58
CA PHE A 261 8.04 -6.56 -0.84
C PHE A 261 7.98 -5.28 -0.01
N ILE A 262 8.05 -4.14 -0.67
CA ILE A 262 7.98 -2.80 -0.07
C ILE A 262 6.74 -2.08 -0.61
N GLY A 263 5.89 -1.61 0.29
CA GLY A 263 4.68 -0.86 -0.05
C GLY A 263 4.99 0.54 -0.58
N PRO A 264 4.06 1.14 -1.33
CA PRO A 264 4.27 2.43 -2.00
C PRO A 264 4.38 3.62 -1.05
N ASP A 265 3.90 3.51 0.17
CA ASP A 265 3.91 4.59 1.18
C ASP A 265 5.07 4.45 2.19
N VAL A 266 6.00 3.53 1.92
CA VAL A 266 7.18 3.29 2.76
C VAL A 266 8.29 4.24 2.39
N THR A 267 8.96 4.81 3.38
CA THR A 267 10.18 5.60 3.22
C THR A 267 11.35 4.91 3.90
N ILE A 268 12.52 4.91 3.25
CA ILE A 268 13.72 4.24 3.77
C ILE A 268 14.92 5.16 3.54
N GLY A 269 15.69 5.40 4.60
CA GLY A 269 16.94 6.17 4.57
C GLY A 269 18.08 5.43 3.88
N SER A 270 19.08 6.20 3.46
CA SER A 270 20.29 5.68 2.79
C SER A 270 21.09 4.73 3.69
N ASP A 271 21.93 3.91 3.07
CA ASP A 271 22.80 2.91 3.72
C ASP A 271 22.06 1.83 4.54
N THR A 272 20.72 1.83 4.46
CA THR A 272 19.88 0.76 5.03
C THR A 272 19.98 -0.50 4.19
N VAL A 273 20.08 -1.66 4.87
CA VAL A 273 20.21 -2.98 4.25
C VAL A 273 18.95 -3.80 4.50
N ILE A 274 18.32 -4.28 3.42
CA ILE A 274 17.14 -5.15 3.45
C ILE A 274 17.54 -6.55 2.99
N GLU A 275 17.40 -7.53 3.87
CA GLU A 275 17.70 -8.93 3.58
C GLU A 275 16.54 -9.65 2.86
N PRO A 276 16.77 -10.88 2.31
CA PRO A 276 15.75 -11.60 1.54
C PRO A 276 14.46 -11.91 2.31
N GLY A 277 13.33 -11.90 1.62
CA GLY A 277 12.03 -12.29 2.16
C GLY A 277 11.39 -11.27 3.09
N VAL A 278 11.91 -10.07 3.17
CA VAL A 278 11.37 -8.98 3.99
C VAL A 278 10.08 -8.42 3.36
N ARG A 279 9.12 -8.10 4.22
CA ARG A 279 7.89 -7.39 3.85
C ARG A 279 7.72 -6.13 4.68
N ILE A 280 7.58 -4.97 4.02
CA ILE A 280 7.39 -3.67 4.65
C ILE A 280 6.16 -3.01 4.03
N ASN A 281 5.16 -2.65 4.83
CA ASN A 281 3.89 -2.12 4.33
C ASN A 281 3.38 -0.93 5.17
N GLY A 282 2.31 -0.34 4.67
CA GLY A 282 1.62 0.78 5.30
C GLY A 282 2.48 2.03 5.34
N ARG A 283 2.15 2.95 6.23
CA ARG A 283 2.93 4.16 6.47
C ARG A 283 4.10 3.83 7.40
N THR A 284 5.12 3.19 6.83
CA THR A 284 6.32 2.79 7.56
C THR A 284 7.48 3.70 7.19
N GLU A 285 8.16 4.22 8.20
CA GLU A 285 9.34 5.09 8.05
C GLU A 285 10.56 4.37 8.62
N ILE A 286 11.59 4.16 7.82
CA ILE A 286 12.85 3.53 8.21
C ILE A 286 13.98 4.55 8.01
N GLY A 287 14.78 4.74 9.04
CA GLY A 287 15.92 5.66 9.04
C GLY A 287 17.11 5.17 8.22
N GLU A 288 18.24 5.81 8.44
CA GLU A 288 19.53 5.49 7.83
C GLU A 288 20.30 4.41 8.62
N ASP A 289 21.22 3.70 7.97
CA ASP A 289 22.07 2.68 8.59
C ASP A 289 21.29 1.54 9.30
N VAL A 290 20.06 1.31 8.94
CA VAL A 290 19.20 0.26 9.52
C VAL A 290 19.46 -1.09 8.85
N VAL A 291 19.39 -2.17 9.63
CA VAL A 291 19.44 -3.54 9.09
C VAL A 291 18.11 -4.24 9.33
N ILE A 292 17.42 -4.60 8.25
CA ILE A 292 16.19 -5.41 8.31
C ILE A 292 16.53 -6.84 7.87
N GLY A 293 16.62 -7.73 8.83
CA GLY A 293 16.97 -9.14 8.65
C GLY A 293 15.88 -9.93 7.95
N GLN A 294 16.31 -11.04 7.38
CA GLN A 294 15.47 -11.91 6.53
C GLN A 294 14.12 -12.29 7.17
N TYR A 295 13.07 -12.35 6.34
CA TYR A 295 11.70 -12.71 6.74
C TYR A 295 11.09 -11.83 7.84
N SER A 296 11.61 -10.63 8.06
CA SER A 296 10.96 -9.66 8.94
C SER A 296 9.72 -9.06 8.27
N GLU A 297 8.68 -8.81 9.07
CA GLU A 297 7.47 -8.11 8.64
C GLU A 297 7.34 -6.81 9.43
N ILE A 298 7.21 -5.67 8.73
CA ILE A 298 7.08 -4.35 9.36
C ILE A 298 5.87 -3.64 8.76
N ASN A 299 4.95 -3.21 9.60
CA ASN A 299 3.73 -2.53 9.17
C ASN A 299 3.45 -1.29 10.02
N ASN A 300 3.12 -0.15 9.39
CA ASN A 300 2.72 1.09 10.06
C ASN A 300 3.63 1.48 11.23
N SER A 301 4.93 1.42 11.04
CA SER A 301 5.90 1.54 12.13
C SER A 301 7.01 2.52 11.79
N THR A 302 7.64 3.08 12.82
CA THR A 302 8.80 3.95 12.69
C THR A 302 10.03 3.23 13.23
N ILE A 303 11.08 3.11 12.43
CA ILE A 303 12.36 2.49 12.79
C ILE A 303 13.44 3.57 12.65
N GLU A 304 14.04 3.97 13.73
CA GLU A 304 15.07 5.01 13.75
C GLU A 304 16.46 4.51 13.31
N ASN A 305 17.37 5.48 13.09
CA ASN A 305 18.70 5.23 12.56
C ASN A 305 19.49 4.18 13.32
N GLY A 306 20.22 3.35 12.61
CA GLY A 306 21.13 2.35 13.20
C GLY A 306 20.43 1.16 13.87
N ALA A 307 19.09 1.11 13.84
CA ALA A 307 18.36 -0.01 14.43
C ALA A 307 18.56 -1.32 13.64
N CYS A 308 18.38 -2.45 14.33
CA CYS A 308 18.52 -3.77 13.72
C CYS A 308 17.31 -4.64 14.08
N ILE A 309 16.55 -5.04 13.06
CA ILE A 309 15.37 -5.93 13.20
C ILE A 309 15.72 -7.27 12.56
N GLN A 310 15.71 -8.36 13.31
CA GLN A 310 16.04 -9.69 12.81
C GLN A 310 14.86 -10.64 12.94
N GLN A 311 14.43 -11.25 11.83
CA GLN A 311 13.40 -12.32 11.79
C GLN A 311 12.23 -12.05 12.74
N SER A 312 11.66 -10.86 12.69
CA SER A 312 10.69 -10.39 13.68
C SER A 312 9.51 -9.69 13.04
N VAL A 313 8.42 -9.58 13.79
CA VAL A 313 7.20 -8.91 13.36
C VAL A 313 7.02 -7.60 14.14
N VAL A 314 6.85 -6.49 13.42
CA VAL A 314 6.69 -5.15 14.00
C VAL A 314 5.44 -4.50 13.41
N ASN A 315 4.43 -4.28 14.25
CA ASN A 315 3.15 -3.72 13.83
C ASN A 315 2.77 -2.52 14.69
N ASP A 316 2.45 -1.37 14.06
CA ASP A 316 1.98 -0.14 14.72
C ASP A 316 2.86 0.21 15.94
N ALA A 317 4.18 0.21 15.75
CA ALA A 317 5.17 0.34 16.79
C ALA A 317 6.27 1.35 16.43
N SER A 318 7.01 1.81 17.43
CA SER A 318 8.20 2.64 17.24
C SER A 318 9.45 1.96 17.83
N VAL A 319 10.54 2.01 17.09
CA VAL A 319 11.84 1.45 17.47
C VAL A 319 12.88 2.56 17.40
N GLY A 320 13.42 2.95 18.55
CA GLY A 320 14.40 4.02 18.69
C GLY A 320 15.79 3.64 18.14
N ALA A 321 16.63 4.67 18.05
CA ALA A 321 17.95 4.56 17.44
C ALA A 321 18.83 3.46 18.08
N ASN A 322 19.61 2.78 17.25
CA ASN A 322 20.55 1.69 17.62
C ASN A 322 19.90 0.50 18.36
N THR A 323 18.57 0.46 18.43
CA THR A 323 17.82 -0.60 19.12
C THR A 323 17.87 -1.90 18.32
N LYS A 324 17.97 -3.01 19.05
CA LYS A 324 18.06 -4.36 18.47
C LYS A 324 16.82 -5.17 18.82
N VAL A 325 16.14 -5.70 17.82
CA VAL A 325 14.93 -6.53 17.96
C VAL A 325 15.11 -7.87 17.28
N GLY A 326 14.86 -8.94 18.02
CA GLY A 326 14.89 -10.29 17.50
C GLY A 326 16.12 -11.12 17.86
N PRO A 327 16.27 -12.30 17.23
CA PRO A 327 15.31 -12.88 16.30
C PRO A 327 14.02 -13.38 16.97
N PHE A 328 12.95 -13.58 16.19
CA PHE A 328 11.68 -14.13 16.64
C PHE A 328 11.00 -13.32 17.75
N ALA A 329 11.07 -12.02 17.69
CA ALA A 329 10.33 -11.10 18.55
C ALA A 329 9.06 -10.60 17.86
N GLN A 330 8.06 -10.21 18.67
CA GLN A 330 6.87 -9.57 18.17
C GLN A 330 6.61 -8.24 18.89
N LEU A 331 6.66 -7.14 18.15
CA LEU A 331 6.20 -5.84 18.61
C LEU A 331 4.77 -5.63 18.10
N ARG A 332 3.84 -5.54 19.03
CA ARG A 332 2.41 -5.36 18.75
C ARG A 332 2.01 -3.89 18.87
N PRO A 333 0.79 -3.52 18.39
CA PRO A 333 0.31 -2.15 18.43
C PRO A 333 0.52 -1.46 19.77
N GLY A 334 1.13 -0.26 19.70
CA GLY A 334 1.46 0.58 20.85
C GLY A 334 2.74 0.19 21.59
N ALA A 335 3.58 -0.68 21.03
CA ALA A 335 4.94 -0.89 21.53
C ALA A 335 5.82 0.32 21.18
N GLN A 336 6.50 0.89 22.16
CA GLN A 336 7.43 2.02 22.01
C GLN A 336 8.78 1.65 22.63
N LEU A 337 9.81 1.59 21.80
CA LEU A 337 11.18 1.31 22.24
C LEU A 337 12.03 2.56 22.09
N GLY A 338 12.68 2.98 23.16
CA GLY A 338 13.67 4.05 23.15
C GLY A 338 14.96 3.67 22.42
N ALA A 339 15.98 4.49 22.56
CA ALA A 339 17.30 4.24 21.99
C ALA A 339 18.07 3.14 22.74
N ASP A 340 18.95 2.43 22.03
CA ASP A 340 19.84 1.40 22.59
C ASP A 340 19.12 0.26 23.35
N VAL A 341 17.83 0.07 23.10
CA VAL A 341 17.02 -1.01 23.69
C VAL A 341 17.40 -2.35 23.09
N LYS A 342 17.30 -3.41 23.88
CA LYS A 342 17.48 -4.77 23.40
C LYS A 342 16.22 -5.61 23.69
N VAL A 343 15.52 -6.01 22.62
CA VAL A 343 14.45 -7.02 22.66
C VAL A 343 14.99 -8.27 21.98
N GLY A 344 15.10 -9.38 22.71
CA GLY A 344 15.69 -10.60 22.17
C GLY A 344 14.64 -11.62 21.71
N ASN A 345 15.07 -12.89 21.65
CA ASN A 345 14.27 -13.95 21.03
C ASN A 345 13.05 -14.37 21.89
N PHE A 346 11.95 -14.65 21.19
CA PHE A 346 10.66 -15.07 21.78
C PHE A 346 10.12 -14.07 22.81
N VAL A 347 10.30 -12.80 22.54
CA VAL A 347 9.78 -11.70 23.37
C VAL A 347 8.59 -11.06 22.65
N GLU A 348 7.50 -10.85 23.37
CA GLU A 348 6.34 -10.13 22.90
C GLU A 348 6.19 -8.83 23.69
N ILE A 349 6.10 -7.70 22.97
CA ILE A 349 5.87 -6.36 23.54
C ILE A 349 4.53 -5.82 23.02
N LYS A 350 3.65 -5.36 23.93
CA LYS A 350 2.31 -4.85 23.57
C LYS A 350 1.93 -3.66 24.44
N LYS A 351 1.57 -2.52 23.81
CA LYS A 351 1.17 -1.30 24.58
C LYS A 351 2.13 -1.05 25.74
N ALA A 352 3.41 -1.11 25.47
CA ALA A 352 4.45 -0.94 26.48
C ALA A 352 5.51 0.02 25.98
N ASP A 353 6.08 0.77 26.92
CA ASP A 353 7.09 1.79 26.71
C ASP A 353 8.40 1.33 27.40
N LEU A 354 9.38 0.94 26.61
CA LEU A 354 10.71 0.58 27.05
C LEU A 354 11.65 1.76 26.87
N LYS A 355 12.14 2.31 27.96
CA LYS A 355 13.03 3.47 27.96
C LYS A 355 14.44 3.11 27.51
N ASP A 356 15.27 4.14 27.26
CA ASP A 356 16.60 3.98 26.67
C ASP A 356 17.47 2.96 27.43
N GLY A 357 18.12 2.10 26.67
CA GLY A 357 19.00 1.07 27.20
C GLY A 357 18.32 -0.08 27.95
N ALA A 358 16.97 -0.13 27.99
CA ALA A 358 16.25 -1.24 28.59
C ALA A 358 16.51 -2.56 27.85
N LYS A 359 16.51 -3.67 28.59
CA LYS A 359 16.81 -5.01 28.02
C LYS A 359 15.74 -6.01 28.40
N VAL A 360 15.14 -6.67 27.40
CA VAL A 360 14.22 -7.80 27.52
C VAL A 360 14.70 -8.88 26.56
N SER A 361 15.60 -9.73 27.04
CA SER A 361 16.43 -10.53 26.12
C SER A 361 15.85 -11.89 25.74
N HIS A 362 14.95 -12.49 26.53
CA HIS A 362 14.52 -13.88 26.30
C HIS A 362 13.14 -14.19 26.86
N LEU A 363 12.29 -14.87 26.05
CA LEU A 363 11.10 -15.60 26.49
C LEU A 363 10.17 -14.81 27.43
N SER A 364 9.88 -13.57 27.14
CA SER A 364 9.15 -12.68 28.06
C SER A 364 7.92 -12.07 27.38
N TYR A 365 6.88 -11.83 28.18
CA TYR A 365 5.72 -11.03 27.76
C TYR A 365 5.68 -9.72 28.54
N ILE A 366 5.76 -8.61 27.83
CA ILE A 366 5.69 -7.25 28.38
C ILE A 366 4.48 -6.55 27.78
N GLY A 367 3.40 -6.53 28.52
CA GLY A 367 2.14 -5.93 28.10
C GLY A 367 1.65 -4.88 29.08
N ASP A 368 1.08 -3.77 28.54
CA ASP A 368 0.55 -2.66 29.32
C ASP A 368 1.55 -2.19 30.41
N ALA A 369 2.80 -1.90 30.03
CA ALA A 369 3.90 -1.67 30.95
C ALA A 369 4.76 -0.45 30.60
N VAL A 370 5.49 0.06 31.60
CA VAL A 370 6.63 0.96 31.41
C VAL A 370 7.86 0.30 32.04
N ILE A 371 8.92 0.16 31.24
CA ILE A 371 10.21 -0.34 31.70
C ILE A 371 11.22 0.81 31.65
N GLY A 372 11.75 1.18 32.80
CA GLY A 372 12.67 2.29 32.98
C GLY A 372 14.02 2.11 32.28
N GLU A 373 14.75 3.22 32.16
CA GLU A 373 16.05 3.26 31.50
C GLU A 373 17.02 2.25 32.09
N ARG A 374 17.80 1.59 31.22
CA ARG A 374 18.87 0.62 31.57
C ARG A 374 18.41 -0.58 32.40
N THR A 375 17.11 -0.70 32.66
CA THR A 375 16.53 -1.83 33.39
C THR A 375 16.65 -3.12 32.60
N ASN A 376 17.02 -4.19 33.29
CA ASN A 376 17.12 -5.52 32.70
C ASN A 376 16.00 -6.43 33.18
N ILE A 377 15.23 -6.95 32.25
CA ILE A 377 14.17 -7.92 32.47
C ILE A 377 14.71 -9.33 32.18
N GLY A 378 14.70 -10.19 33.19
CA GLY A 378 15.18 -11.57 33.12
C GLY A 378 14.28 -12.48 32.26
N CYS A 379 14.86 -13.58 31.81
CA CYS A 379 14.18 -14.59 30.99
C CYS A 379 12.91 -15.12 31.67
N GLY A 380 11.83 -15.24 30.91
CA GLY A 380 10.57 -15.78 31.40
C GLY A 380 9.76 -14.82 32.28
N THR A 381 10.10 -13.55 32.32
CA THR A 381 9.33 -12.55 33.07
C THR A 381 8.03 -12.22 32.34
N ILE A 382 6.94 -12.14 33.11
CA ILE A 382 5.61 -11.82 32.59
C ILE A 382 5.02 -10.65 33.37
N THR A 383 4.54 -9.63 32.66
CA THR A 383 3.62 -8.67 33.22
C THR A 383 2.21 -9.25 33.18
N VAL A 384 1.66 -9.61 34.35
CA VAL A 384 0.32 -10.18 34.46
C VAL A 384 -0.69 -9.02 34.47
N ASN A 385 -1.04 -8.55 33.27
CA ASN A 385 -1.75 -7.30 33.04
C ASN A 385 -3.27 -7.44 32.91
N TYR A 386 -3.83 -8.65 33.04
CA TYR A 386 -5.25 -8.92 32.82
C TYR A 386 -5.82 -9.83 33.92
N ASP A 387 -6.92 -9.41 34.55
CA ASP A 387 -7.59 -10.13 35.64
C ASP A 387 -8.79 -10.99 35.18
N GLY A 388 -9.07 -11.01 33.88
CA GLY A 388 -10.25 -11.66 33.29
C GLY A 388 -11.29 -10.66 32.79
N GLU A 389 -11.30 -9.42 33.27
CA GLU A 389 -12.22 -8.35 32.89
C GLU A 389 -11.48 -7.09 32.47
N ASN A 390 -10.51 -6.65 33.25
CA ASN A 390 -9.80 -5.38 33.09
C ASN A 390 -8.30 -5.56 32.86
N LYS A 391 -7.68 -4.54 32.26
CA LYS A 391 -6.23 -4.47 32.09
C LYS A 391 -5.64 -3.42 33.00
N PHE A 392 -4.50 -3.76 33.60
CA PHE A 392 -3.79 -2.92 34.56
C PHE A 392 -2.35 -2.74 34.08
N LYS A 393 -1.72 -1.68 34.57
CA LYS A 393 -0.38 -1.27 34.19
C LYS A 393 0.67 -1.75 35.17
N THR A 394 1.79 -2.22 34.64
CA THR A 394 3.03 -2.47 35.39
C THR A 394 4.01 -1.34 35.13
N ILE A 395 4.68 -0.83 36.19
CA ILE A 395 5.72 0.16 36.09
C ILE A 395 6.99 -0.43 36.73
N VAL A 396 8.11 -0.43 35.99
CA VAL A 396 9.44 -0.78 36.51
C VAL A 396 10.32 0.43 36.33
N GLY A 397 10.94 0.88 37.42
CA GLY A 397 11.85 2.02 37.45
C GLY A 397 13.16 1.75 36.69
N LYS A 398 14.01 2.75 36.65
CA LYS A 398 15.31 2.69 35.97
C LYS A 398 16.34 1.88 36.77
N ASP A 399 17.40 1.44 36.08
CA ASP A 399 18.56 0.77 36.65
C ASP A 399 18.22 -0.49 37.48
N SER A 400 17.02 -1.04 37.31
CA SER A 400 16.50 -2.19 38.05
C SER A 400 16.82 -3.51 37.35
N PHE A 401 16.90 -4.58 38.13
CA PHE A 401 17.12 -5.93 37.63
C PHE A 401 15.98 -6.85 38.07
N VAL A 402 15.12 -7.26 37.13
CA VAL A 402 14.09 -8.25 37.37
C VAL A 402 14.63 -9.63 37.03
N GLY A 403 14.69 -10.54 38.01
CA GLY A 403 15.23 -11.89 37.84
C GLY A 403 14.42 -12.75 36.88
N CYS A 404 14.96 -13.92 36.53
CA CYS A 404 14.28 -14.86 35.64
C CYS A 404 12.97 -15.44 36.26
N ASN A 405 11.97 -15.76 35.40
CA ASN A 405 10.70 -16.36 35.79
C ASN A 405 9.96 -15.56 36.88
N VAL A 406 9.98 -14.26 36.78
CA VAL A 406 9.24 -13.34 37.65
C VAL A 406 7.87 -13.05 37.06
N ASN A 407 6.84 -13.08 37.89
CA ASN A 407 5.50 -12.58 37.53
C ASN A 407 5.28 -11.25 38.24
N LEU A 408 5.01 -10.20 37.46
CA LEU A 408 4.61 -8.87 37.96
C LEU A 408 3.11 -8.75 37.82
N VAL A 409 2.38 -8.91 38.92
CA VAL A 409 0.89 -8.90 38.93
C VAL A 409 0.41 -7.46 39.01
N ALA A 410 -0.05 -6.95 37.88
CA ALA A 410 -0.51 -5.57 37.77
C ALA A 410 -1.90 -5.35 38.47
N PRO A 411 -2.16 -4.14 39.04
CA PRO A 411 -1.28 -2.99 39.02
C PRO A 411 -0.12 -3.14 40.02
N VAL A 412 1.10 -2.87 39.58
CA VAL A 412 2.28 -2.93 40.46
C VAL A 412 3.36 -1.95 39.97
N THR A 413 4.04 -1.31 40.92
CA THR A 413 5.18 -0.42 40.67
C THR A 413 6.44 -0.99 41.33
N ILE A 414 7.46 -1.21 40.53
CA ILE A 414 8.81 -1.50 40.99
C ILE A 414 9.63 -0.23 40.89
N GLY A 415 10.25 0.19 41.97
CA GLY A 415 11.03 1.42 42.03
C GLY A 415 12.33 1.38 41.22
N ASP A 416 13.13 2.42 41.36
CA ASP A 416 14.48 2.53 40.78
C ASP A 416 15.48 1.69 41.58
N ASP A 417 16.55 1.21 40.93
CA ASP A 417 17.64 0.43 41.55
C ASP A 417 17.16 -0.80 42.36
N VAL A 418 16.11 -1.46 41.91
CA VAL A 418 15.51 -2.63 42.58
C VAL A 418 16.07 -3.92 41.99
N LEU A 419 16.38 -4.87 42.87
CA LEU A 419 16.61 -6.26 42.51
C LEU A 419 15.39 -7.13 42.86
N VAL A 420 14.73 -7.68 41.87
CA VAL A 420 13.67 -8.71 42.09
C VAL A 420 14.28 -10.08 41.93
N ALA A 421 14.23 -10.90 42.97
CA ALA A 421 14.81 -12.26 42.97
C ALA A 421 14.10 -13.18 41.97
N ALA A 422 14.84 -13.99 41.26
CA ALA A 422 14.32 -14.96 40.30
C ALA A 422 13.24 -15.88 40.92
N GLY A 423 12.21 -16.22 40.14
CA GLY A 423 11.10 -17.05 40.55
C GLY A 423 10.10 -16.38 41.51
N SER A 424 10.13 -15.06 41.65
CA SER A 424 9.22 -14.30 42.50
C SER A 424 7.89 -13.99 41.77
N THR A 425 6.81 -13.97 42.54
CA THR A 425 5.52 -13.39 42.09
C THR A 425 5.23 -12.14 42.92
N ILE A 426 5.36 -10.97 42.32
CA ILE A 426 5.25 -9.66 42.96
C ILE A 426 3.82 -9.15 42.81
N THR A 427 3.17 -8.85 43.92
CA THR A 427 1.76 -8.38 43.98
C THR A 427 1.62 -7.00 44.61
N ASP A 428 2.67 -6.54 45.29
CA ASP A 428 2.69 -5.25 45.99
C ASP A 428 3.84 -4.39 45.45
N ASP A 429 3.70 -3.08 45.56
CA ASP A 429 4.71 -2.12 45.14
C ASP A 429 6.04 -2.34 45.88
N VAL A 430 7.15 -2.20 45.17
CA VAL A 430 8.51 -2.31 45.69
C VAL A 430 9.18 -0.95 45.68
N PRO A 431 9.60 -0.40 46.84
CA PRO A 431 10.25 0.89 46.86
C PRO A 431 11.67 0.84 46.26
N ASN A 432 12.23 2.05 45.97
CA ASN A 432 13.56 2.19 45.40
C ASN A 432 14.62 1.49 46.29
N ASP A 433 15.78 1.18 45.71
CA ASP A 433 16.95 0.64 46.38
C ASP A 433 16.67 -0.63 47.20
N SER A 434 15.80 -1.49 46.70
CA SER A 434 15.28 -2.63 47.45
C SER A 434 15.57 -3.99 46.79
N LEU A 435 15.61 -5.04 47.63
CA LEU A 435 15.60 -6.43 47.21
C LEU A 435 14.20 -7.01 47.48
N ALA A 436 13.46 -7.41 46.45
CA ALA A 436 12.17 -8.10 46.58
C ALA A 436 12.34 -9.62 46.37
N VAL A 437 11.87 -10.42 47.33
CA VAL A 437 11.89 -11.89 47.28
C VAL A 437 10.49 -12.42 47.62
N ALA A 438 9.78 -12.94 46.66
CA ALA A 438 8.40 -13.45 46.80
C ALA A 438 8.29 -14.89 46.25
N ARG A 439 8.98 -15.82 46.89
CA ARG A 439 9.01 -17.25 46.59
C ARG A 439 9.21 -18.08 47.82
N ALA A 440 8.80 -19.35 47.78
CA ALA A 440 9.03 -20.31 48.88
C ALA A 440 10.52 -20.58 49.14
N ARG A 441 10.89 -20.85 50.41
CA ARG A 441 12.23 -21.31 50.74
C ARG A 441 12.47 -22.74 50.21
N GLN A 442 13.63 -23.00 49.68
CA GLN A 442 14.00 -24.32 49.22
C GLN A 442 14.03 -25.32 50.41
N THR A 443 13.41 -26.48 50.19
CA THR A 443 13.59 -27.63 51.08
C THR A 443 14.23 -28.79 50.32
N THR A 444 15.25 -29.40 50.91
CA THR A 444 15.99 -30.53 50.31
C THR A 444 15.73 -31.78 51.14
N LYS A 445 15.35 -32.87 50.50
CA LYS A 445 15.19 -34.19 51.11
C LYS A 445 16.27 -35.12 50.55
N GLU A 446 17.27 -35.43 51.40
CA GLU A 446 18.32 -36.37 51.01
C GLU A 446 17.80 -37.80 50.96
N GLY A 447 18.37 -38.62 50.10
CA GLY A 447 17.97 -40.03 49.94
C GLY A 447 16.57 -40.26 49.32
N TYR A 448 15.97 -39.24 48.68
CA TYR A 448 14.65 -39.32 48.08
C TYR A 448 14.58 -40.24 46.85
N ARG A 449 15.67 -40.34 46.06
CA ARG A 449 15.78 -41.33 45.00
C ARG A 449 16.51 -42.57 45.53
N LYS A 450 15.81 -43.74 45.49
CA LYS A 450 16.40 -45.05 45.72
C LYS A 450 17.07 -45.59 44.49
#